data_68a50099361319834184b316bed1465e
#
_entry.id   68a50099361319834184b316bed1465e
#
_cell.length_a   1.000
_cell.length_b   1.000
_cell.length_c   1.000
_cell.angle_alpha   90.00
_cell.angle_beta   90.00
_cell.angle_gamma   90.00
#
_symmetry.space_group_name_H-M   'P 1'
#
loop_
_entity.id
_entity.type
_entity.pdbx_description
1 polymer ?
#
loop_
_entity_poly.entity_id
_entity_poly.type
_entity_poly.pdbx_seq_one_letter_code
_entity_poly.pdbx_strand_id
1 'polypeptide(L)'
;VTFNSRSLLIGVDSQKRSAADLDELHALALSAGLEPAARLRCRRDRPDPALFIGSGKADEIASIIASEAITEVVFDQALSAVHQRNLNRIWQVPVLDRSELILEIFARRAQSQEGQAQVELARLQHQSTRLVRMWSHLERQRGGIGVRGGPGERQIELDRRMIEVKIRRLRERLALMAKQRQTRRKARTRQGAFKISLVGYTNAGKSTLFNALAGSNAPAYAADKLFATLDTLTRRIHLGEGLDGVLSDTVGFVRDLPHSLVDAFHATLEETAQADLLLHVIDGSSPERDRQSQEVSKVLSEIGAGDLACIEIVNKCDLIDLSPGVQKDPYGRIQKIHISAQERSGIELVREAIMHRLRMHVLETSSEDQSSSHWSFNSLSTN
;
A
#
# COMPACT_ATOMS: atom_id res chain seq x y z
N VAL A 1 4.41 -18.84 18.27
CA VAL A 1 4.33 -18.25 19.60
C VAL A 1 3.57 -16.95 19.43
N THR A 2 2.29 -16.95 19.78
CA THR A 2 1.44 -15.77 19.83
C THR A 2 1.83 -14.98 21.07
N PHE A 3 2.75 -14.04 20.92
CA PHE A 3 2.91 -13.00 21.92
C PHE A 3 1.77 -12.01 21.72
N ASN A 4 0.80 -11.97 22.61
CA ASN A 4 -0.10 -10.84 22.79
C ASN A 4 0.77 -9.69 23.36
N SER A 5 1.48 -8.99 22.48
CA SER A 5 2.29 -7.84 22.88
C SER A 5 1.35 -6.68 23.18
N ARG A 6 1.19 -6.34 24.47
CA ARG A 6 0.41 -5.16 24.88
C ARG A 6 1.10 -3.91 24.41
N SER A 7 0.43 -3.12 23.59
CA SER A 7 1.01 -1.95 22.95
C SER A 7 0.37 -0.63 23.38
N LEU A 8 1.20 0.41 23.49
CA LEU A 8 0.76 1.79 23.65
C LEU A 8 0.88 2.51 22.32
N LEU A 9 -0.23 3.08 21.86
CA LEU A 9 -0.27 3.84 20.60
C LEU A 9 -0.13 5.34 20.89
N ILE A 10 0.81 6.01 20.21
CA ILE A 10 1.10 7.42 20.41
C ILE A 10 0.93 8.21 19.13
N GLY A 11 0.06 9.22 19.15
CA GLY A 11 -0.06 10.22 18.10
C GLY A 11 0.42 11.59 18.58
N VAL A 12 1.20 12.28 17.76
CA VAL A 12 1.69 13.63 18.09
C VAL A 12 1.05 14.67 17.16
N ASP A 13 0.27 15.58 17.75
CA ASP A 13 -0.33 16.72 17.07
C ASP A 13 0.69 17.84 16.85
N SER A 14 0.70 18.42 15.67
CA SER A 14 1.46 19.65 15.38
C SER A 14 0.56 20.67 14.68
N GLN A 15 0.96 21.95 14.64
CA GLN A 15 0.22 22.99 13.92
C GLN A 15 -0.04 22.68 12.44
N LYS A 16 0.84 21.88 11.82
CA LYS A 16 0.72 21.45 10.41
C LYS A 16 -0.05 20.15 10.21
N ARG A 17 -0.31 19.43 11.29
CA ARG A 17 -0.90 18.09 11.23
C ARG A 17 -1.79 17.91 12.45
N SER A 18 -3.09 18.01 12.23
CA SER A 18 -4.07 17.56 13.22
C SER A 18 -3.79 16.10 13.53
N ALA A 19 -3.94 15.70 14.80
CA ALA A 19 -3.75 14.31 15.16
C ALA A 19 -4.52 13.47 14.19
N ALA A 20 -3.77 12.67 13.51
CA ALA A 20 -4.36 11.60 12.78
C ALA A 20 -5.20 10.79 13.75
N ASP A 21 -6.35 10.40 13.30
CA ASP A 21 -7.20 9.52 14.05
C ASP A 21 -6.38 8.27 14.39
N LEU A 22 -6.18 8.03 15.70
CA LEU A 22 -5.46 6.85 16.17
C LEU A 22 -6.21 5.55 15.85
N ASP A 23 -7.41 5.63 15.27
CA ASP A 23 -8.20 4.47 14.85
C ASP A 23 -7.52 3.72 13.69
N GLU A 24 -6.92 4.42 12.74
CA GLU A 24 -6.14 3.76 11.70
C GLU A 24 -4.88 3.09 12.28
N LEU A 25 -4.15 3.77 13.19
CA LEU A 25 -3.00 3.17 13.86
C LEU A 25 -3.41 1.96 14.71
N HIS A 26 -4.57 2.02 15.36
CA HIS A 26 -5.13 0.91 16.11
C HIS A 26 -5.43 -0.30 15.20
N ALA A 27 -6.07 -0.07 14.06
CA ALA A 27 -6.34 -1.12 13.08
C ALA A 27 -5.05 -1.72 12.49
N LEU A 28 -4.00 -0.90 12.28
CA LEU A 28 -2.67 -1.37 11.90
C LEU A 28 -2.06 -2.26 12.98
N ALA A 29 -2.10 -1.83 14.25
CA ALA A 29 -1.55 -2.59 15.38
C ALA A 29 -2.25 -3.96 15.51
N LEU A 30 -3.59 -4.01 15.44
CA LEU A 30 -4.35 -5.26 15.42
C LEU A 30 -3.96 -6.16 14.22
N SER A 31 -3.74 -5.56 13.06
CA SER A 31 -3.32 -6.30 11.86
C SER A 31 -1.89 -6.86 11.99
N ALA A 32 -1.04 -6.20 12.76
CA ALA A 32 0.29 -6.68 13.15
C ALA A 32 0.22 -7.75 14.27
N GLY A 33 -0.95 -8.03 14.84
CA GLY A 33 -1.13 -8.97 15.95
C GLY A 33 -0.70 -8.41 17.30
N LEU A 34 -0.66 -7.09 17.43
CA LEU A 34 -0.48 -6.40 18.71
C LEU A 34 -1.82 -6.26 19.41
N GLU A 35 -1.80 -6.10 20.74
CA GLU A 35 -2.96 -5.79 21.56
C GLU A 35 -2.85 -4.33 22.04
N PRO A 36 -3.54 -3.37 21.39
CA PRO A 36 -3.52 -1.98 21.83
C PRO A 36 -4.21 -1.80 23.17
N ALA A 37 -3.44 -1.65 24.26
CA ALA A 37 -3.94 -1.49 25.62
C ALA A 37 -4.29 -0.04 25.91
N ALA A 38 -3.54 0.93 25.37
CA ALA A 38 -3.77 2.36 25.60
C ALA A 38 -3.47 3.19 24.35
N ARG A 39 -4.10 4.36 24.27
CA ARG A 39 -3.88 5.36 23.21
C ARG A 39 -3.59 6.70 23.85
N LEU A 40 -2.55 7.36 23.39
CA LEU A 40 -2.13 8.65 23.91
C LEU A 40 -1.97 9.68 22.79
N ARG A 41 -2.55 10.86 22.96
CA ARG A 41 -2.32 12.02 22.10
C ARG A 41 -1.40 13.00 22.80
N CYS A 42 -0.35 13.41 22.10
CA CYS A 42 0.59 14.43 22.54
C CYS A 42 0.47 15.63 21.62
N ARG A 43 0.47 16.84 22.16
CA ARG A 43 0.51 18.07 21.36
C ARG A 43 1.90 18.65 21.40
N ARG A 44 2.50 18.87 20.22
CA ARG A 44 3.79 19.50 20.10
C ARG A 44 4.00 20.15 18.74
N ASP A 45 4.22 21.43 18.70
CA ASP A 45 4.37 22.19 17.45
C ASP A 45 5.66 21.84 16.70
N ARG A 46 6.73 21.51 17.43
CA ARG A 46 8.01 21.06 16.86
C ARG A 46 8.51 19.82 17.61
N PRO A 47 8.94 18.78 16.89
CA PRO A 47 9.55 17.61 17.50
C PRO A 47 10.75 17.98 18.37
N ASP A 48 10.88 17.35 19.53
CA ASP A 48 12.06 17.48 20.37
C ASP A 48 13.25 16.80 19.66
N PRO A 49 14.43 17.44 19.60
CA PRO A 49 15.60 16.88 18.90
C PRO A 49 16.07 15.52 19.44
N ALA A 50 15.87 15.26 20.75
CA ALA A 50 16.35 14.05 21.40
C ALA A 50 15.29 12.95 21.53
N LEU A 51 14.05 13.33 21.88
CA LEU A 51 12.99 12.40 22.28
C LEU A 51 11.71 12.49 21.43
N PHE A 52 11.63 13.39 20.45
CA PHE A 52 10.46 13.68 19.64
C PHE A 52 9.31 14.34 20.42
N ILE A 53 8.95 13.79 21.60
CA ILE A 53 7.85 14.27 22.47
C ILE A 53 8.28 15.16 23.64
N GLY A 54 9.56 15.19 23.98
CA GLY A 54 10.12 15.91 25.12
C GLY A 54 10.16 15.09 26.42
N SER A 55 11.02 15.50 27.37
CA SER A 55 11.36 14.70 28.56
C SER A 55 10.18 14.48 29.49
N GLY A 56 9.45 15.54 29.88
CA GLY A 56 8.31 15.39 30.80
C GLY A 56 7.22 14.46 30.29
N LYS A 57 6.95 14.47 28.96
CA LYS A 57 6.00 13.54 28.38
C LYS A 57 6.56 12.12 28.28
N ALA A 58 7.88 11.97 28.10
CA ALA A 58 8.53 10.68 28.12
C ALA A 58 8.47 10.02 29.51
N ASP A 59 8.58 10.80 30.59
CA ASP A 59 8.45 10.33 31.98
C ASP A 59 7.00 9.91 32.31
N GLU A 60 6.02 10.67 31.85
CA GLU A 60 4.60 10.30 31.98
C GLU A 60 4.31 8.98 31.26
N ILE A 61 4.82 8.81 30.04
CA ILE A 61 4.66 7.57 29.27
C ILE A 61 5.37 6.40 29.95
N ALA A 62 6.53 6.59 30.56
CA ALA A 62 7.22 5.57 31.33
C ALA A 62 6.34 5.03 32.47
N SER A 63 5.58 5.90 33.14
CA SER A 63 4.63 5.53 34.18
C SER A 63 3.47 4.69 33.63
N ILE A 64 2.94 5.05 32.44
CA ILE A 64 1.88 4.28 31.77
C ILE A 64 2.40 2.90 31.34
N ILE A 65 3.62 2.83 30.80
CA ILE A 65 4.26 1.57 30.39
C ILE A 65 4.33 0.59 31.59
N ALA A 66 4.73 1.11 32.76
CA ALA A 66 4.84 0.30 33.95
C ALA A 66 3.47 -0.13 34.50
N SER A 67 2.49 0.81 34.59
CA SER A 67 1.17 0.52 35.17
C SER A 67 0.33 -0.41 34.30
N GLU A 68 0.40 -0.28 32.98
CA GLU A 68 -0.38 -1.06 32.02
C GLU A 68 0.36 -2.31 31.49
N ALA A 69 1.55 -2.59 32.01
CA ALA A 69 2.40 -3.69 31.55
C ALA A 69 2.59 -3.69 30.03
N ILE A 70 2.87 -2.50 29.46
CA ILE A 70 3.10 -2.32 28.03
C ILE A 70 4.43 -2.97 27.65
N THR A 71 4.41 -3.76 26.61
CA THR A 71 5.59 -4.45 26.08
C THR A 71 6.15 -3.82 24.82
N GLU A 72 5.39 -2.91 24.17
CA GLU A 72 5.79 -2.26 22.93
C GLU A 72 5.10 -0.91 22.75
N VAL A 73 5.78 0.08 22.21
CA VAL A 73 5.22 1.41 21.94
C VAL A 73 5.24 1.69 20.44
N VAL A 74 4.14 2.19 19.90
CA VAL A 74 4.00 2.49 18.47
C VAL A 74 3.63 3.95 18.26
N PHE A 75 4.45 4.66 17.48
CA PHE A 75 4.18 6.04 17.06
C PHE A 75 3.48 6.09 15.70
N ASP A 76 2.48 6.97 15.56
CA ASP A 76 1.83 7.25 14.27
C ASP A 76 2.74 8.01 13.30
N GLN A 77 3.71 8.76 13.81
CA GLN A 77 4.68 9.52 13.02
C GLN A 77 5.98 8.74 12.82
N ALA A 78 6.65 9.02 11.71
CA ALA A 78 7.98 8.50 11.46
C ALA A 78 8.99 9.07 12.48
N LEU A 79 9.75 8.19 13.12
CA LEU A 79 10.79 8.54 14.07
C LEU A 79 12.17 8.54 13.40
N SER A 80 13.04 9.46 13.83
CA SER A 80 14.46 9.33 13.50
C SER A 80 15.09 8.20 14.30
N ALA A 81 16.16 7.61 13.77
CA ALA A 81 16.92 6.57 14.50
C ALA A 81 17.43 7.03 15.87
N VAL A 82 17.69 8.34 16.03
CA VAL A 82 18.11 8.94 17.31
C VAL A 82 16.96 8.95 18.30
N HIS A 83 15.76 9.40 17.86
CA HIS A 83 14.56 9.40 18.71
C HIS A 83 14.25 7.97 19.19
N GLN A 84 14.18 7.02 18.29
CA GLN A 84 13.86 5.63 18.62
C GLN A 84 14.87 5.04 19.60
N ARG A 85 16.19 5.20 19.34
CA ARG A 85 17.25 4.72 20.23
C ARG A 85 17.14 5.32 21.63
N ASN A 86 16.90 6.64 21.72
CA ASN A 86 16.81 7.32 23.00
C ASN A 86 15.57 6.87 23.78
N LEU A 87 14.43 6.75 23.12
CA LEU A 87 13.18 6.27 23.71
C LEU A 87 13.28 4.81 24.16
N ASN A 88 13.84 3.92 23.32
CA ASN A 88 14.12 2.52 23.70
C ASN A 88 14.99 2.43 24.95
N ARG A 89 15.98 3.33 25.07
CA ARG A 89 16.88 3.35 26.26
C ARG A 89 16.16 3.83 27.52
N ILE A 90 15.24 4.78 27.41
CA ILE A 90 14.50 5.32 28.56
C ILE A 90 13.44 4.32 29.01
N TRP A 91 12.65 3.79 28.07
CA TRP A 91 11.49 2.96 28.40
C TRP A 91 11.80 1.47 28.52
N GLN A 92 12.97 1.00 28.05
CA GLN A 92 13.39 -0.39 28.04
C GLN A 92 12.40 -1.34 27.35
N VAL A 93 11.55 -0.80 26.47
CA VAL A 93 10.64 -1.53 25.60
C VAL A 93 10.87 -1.13 24.14
N PRO A 94 10.60 -2.00 23.16
CA PRO A 94 10.68 -1.68 21.76
C PRO A 94 9.77 -0.50 21.41
N VAL A 95 10.31 0.45 20.65
CA VAL A 95 9.57 1.57 20.09
C VAL A 95 9.58 1.45 18.58
N LEU A 96 8.42 1.32 17.99
CA LEU A 96 8.21 1.27 16.54
C LEU A 96 7.60 2.58 16.04
N ASP A 97 7.85 2.90 14.80
CA ASP A 97 7.07 3.91 14.09
C ASP A 97 6.06 3.25 13.11
N ARG A 98 5.18 4.08 12.55
CA ARG A 98 4.16 3.64 11.59
C ARG A 98 4.76 2.85 10.42
N SER A 99 5.92 3.29 9.91
CA SER A 99 6.60 2.65 8.77
C SER A 99 7.06 1.24 9.12
N GLU A 100 7.64 1.06 10.31
CA GLU A 100 8.09 -0.24 10.80
C GLU A 100 6.91 -1.17 11.07
N LEU A 101 5.81 -0.64 11.63
CA LEU A 101 4.58 -1.41 11.85
C LEU A 101 4.01 -1.94 10.52
N ILE A 102 3.94 -1.11 9.49
CA ILE A 102 3.48 -1.52 8.15
C ILE A 102 4.41 -2.58 7.56
N LEU A 103 5.73 -2.42 7.68
CA LEU A 103 6.71 -3.41 7.24
C LEU A 103 6.55 -4.75 7.98
N GLU A 104 6.20 -4.73 9.27
CA GLU A 104 5.95 -5.93 10.06
C GLU A 104 4.67 -6.65 9.58
N ILE A 105 3.59 -5.90 9.32
CA ILE A 105 2.35 -6.46 8.77
C ILE A 105 2.64 -7.14 7.43
N PHE A 106 3.39 -6.48 6.54
CA PHE A 106 3.72 -7.02 5.23
C PHE A 106 4.58 -8.28 5.32
N ALA A 107 5.55 -8.32 6.25
CA ALA A 107 6.36 -9.52 6.45
C ALA A 107 5.55 -10.73 6.92
N ARG A 108 4.52 -10.50 7.73
CA ARG A 108 3.61 -11.56 8.17
C ARG A 108 2.63 -12.01 7.09
N ARG A 109 2.33 -11.13 6.10
CA ARG A 109 1.36 -11.38 5.04
C ARG A 109 1.96 -11.93 3.76
N ALA A 110 3.23 -11.67 3.49
CA ALA A 110 3.92 -12.14 2.30
C ALA A 110 3.98 -13.68 2.26
N GLN A 111 3.22 -14.29 1.37
CA GLN A 111 3.19 -15.75 1.18
C GLN A 111 4.00 -16.17 -0.03
N SER A 112 4.03 -15.36 -1.09
CA SER A 112 4.80 -15.65 -2.29
C SER A 112 6.30 -15.40 -2.07
N GLN A 113 7.14 -16.13 -2.78
CA GLN A 113 8.60 -15.90 -2.77
C GLN A 113 8.94 -14.47 -3.25
N GLU A 114 8.14 -13.92 -4.14
CA GLU A 114 8.32 -12.56 -4.65
C GLU A 114 7.93 -11.54 -3.59
N GLY A 115 6.74 -11.66 -2.98
CA GLY A 115 6.30 -10.78 -1.89
C GLY A 115 7.27 -10.79 -0.70
N GLN A 116 7.78 -11.96 -0.31
CA GLN A 116 8.80 -12.07 0.75
C GLN A 116 10.09 -11.32 0.37
N ALA A 117 10.58 -11.47 -0.87
CA ALA A 117 11.77 -10.76 -1.34
C ALA A 117 11.55 -9.24 -1.41
N GLN A 118 10.36 -8.79 -1.80
CA GLN A 118 9.97 -7.37 -1.83
C GLN A 118 9.94 -6.77 -0.42
N VAL A 119 9.33 -7.46 0.54
CA VAL A 119 9.29 -7.01 1.94
C VAL A 119 10.68 -6.99 2.56
N GLU A 120 11.51 -8.00 2.30
CA GLU A 120 12.90 -8.02 2.77
C GLU A 120 13.70 -6.85 2.19
N LEU A 121 13.53 -6.56 0.89
CA LEU A 121 14.14 -5.41 0.23
C LEU A 121 13.72 -4.10 0.91
N ALA A 122 12.43 -3.89 1.14
CA ALA A 122 11.90 -2.68 1.78
C ALA A 122 12.45 -2.52 3.23
N ARG A 123 12.53 -3.61 4.00
CA ARG A 123 13.12 -3.61 5.35
C ARG A 123 14.58 -3.21 5.33
N LEU A 124 15.39 -3.79 4.44
CA LEU A 124 16.81 -3.47 4.32
C LEU A 124 17.03 -2.03 3.84
N GLN A 125 16.20 -1.52 2.93
CA GLN A 125 16.25 -0.12 2.51
C GLN A 125 15.91 0.82 3.67
N HIS A 126 14.86 0.51 4.44
CA HIS A 126 14.50 1.27 5.63
C HIS A 126 15.62 1.26 6.68
N GLN A 127 16.22 0.11 6.96
CA GLN A 127 17.37 -0.01 7.86
C GLN A 127 18.59 0.78 7.36
N SER A 128 18.90 0.71 6.06
CA SER A 128 20.02 1.44 5.46
C SER A 128 19.87 2.95 5.65
N THR A 129 18.70 3.51 5.42
CA THR A 129 18.45 4.96 5.63
C THR A 129 18.60 5.39 7.08
N ARG A 130 18.29 4.50 8.03
CA ARG A 130 18.47 4.75 9.46
C ARG A 130 19.94 4.72 9.89
N LEU A 131 20.72 3.78 9.39
CA LEU A 131 22.14 3.72 9.64
C LEU A 131 22.88 4.98 9.16
N VAL A 132 22.56 5.46 7.96
CA VAL A 132 23.15 6.70 7.39
C VAL A 132 22.82 7.93 8.25
N ARG A 133 21.58 8.06 8.72
CA ARG A 133 21.18 9.19 9.59
C ARG A 133 21.82 9.15 10.98
N MET A 134 22.10 7.97 11.54
CA MET A 134 22.87 7.84 12.78
C MET A 134 24.30 8.34 12.62
N TRP A 135 24.92 8.07 11.47
CA TRP A 135 26.29 8.45 11.15
C TRP A 135 26.46 9.97 11.05
N SER A 136 25.61 10.66 10.32
CA SER A 136 25.71 12.12 10.13
C SER A 136 25.58 12.92 11.43
N HIS A 137 24.97 12.36 12.48
CA HIS A 137 24.90 12.94 13.80
C HIS A 137 26.19 12.72 14.62
N LEU A 138 26.83 11.56 14.46
CA LEU A 138 28.09 11.23 15.14
C LEU A 138 29.26 12.08 14.61
N GLU A 139 29.33 12.31 13.30
CA GLU A 139 30.32 13.19 12.69
C GLU A 139 30.19 14.65 13.16
N ARG A 140 28.96 15.18 13.27
CA ARG A 140 28.73 16.55 13.74
C ARG A 140 29.03 16.76 15.22
N GLN A 141 28.95 15.75 16.06
CA GLN A 141 29.31 15.83 17.48
C GLN A 141 30.80 15.74 17.75
N ARG A 142 31.61 15.27 16.79
CA ARG A 142 33.07 15.14 16.86
C ARG A 142 33.80 16.22 16.06
N GLY A 143 33.46 17.49 16.21
CA GLY A 143 34.21 18.64 15.69
C GLY A 143 35.58 18.79 16.40
N GLY A 144 36.46 17.79 16.29
CA GLY A 144 37.83 17.78 16.88
C GLY A 144 38.73 16.87 16.11
N ILE A 145 39.67 17.48 15.40
CA ILE A 145 40.97 17.06 14.85
C ILE A 145 41.33 15.56 15.06
N GLY A 146 41.31 14.79 13.99
CA GLY A 146 42.40 13.84 13.65
C GLY A 146 42.51 12.56 14.47
N VAL A 147 41.45 11.70 14.54
CA VAL A 147 41.71 10.26 14.84
C VAL A 147 40.91 9.41 13.83
N ARG A 148 41.65 8.58 13.06
CA ARG A 148 41.06 7.56 12.16
C ARG A 148 40.05 6.72 12.92
N GLY A 149 38.88 6.52 12.29
CA GLY A 149 37.67 5.88 12.79
C GLY A 149 37.86 4.79 13.86
N GLY A 150 37.14 4.91 14.97
CA GLY A 150 37.15 3.92 16.06
C GLY A 150 36.58 2.55 15.64
N PRO A 151 36.71 1.51 16.49
CA PRO A 151 36.21 0.16 16.18
C PRO A 151 34.74 0.11 15.83
N GLY A 152 33.91 0.98 16.44
CA GLY A 152 32.47 1.09 16.15
C GLY A 152 32.17 1.68 14.78
N GLU A 153 33.00 2.57 14.27
CA GLU A 153 32.84 3.16 12.92
C GLU A 153 33.08 2.12 11.84
N ARG A 154 34.09 1.29 11.99
CA ARG A 154 34.39 0.20 11.07
C ARG A 154 33.25 -0.83 11.06
N GLN A 155 32.67 -1.13 12.20
CA GLN A 155 31.57 -2.09 12.29
C GLN A 155 30.33 -1.59 11.54
N ILE A 156 29.94 -0.33 11.76
CA ILE A 156 28.79 0.27 11.07
C ILE A 156 29.01 0.33 9.55
N GLU A 157 30.23 0.65 9.10
CA GLU A 157 30.57 0.65 7.67
C GLU A 157 30.51 -0.76 7.07
N LEU A 158 30.95 -1.78 7.80
CA LEU A 158 30.82 -3.18 7.38
C LEU A 158 29.35 -3.61 7.32
N ASP A 159 28.57 -3.27 8.33
CA ASP A 159 27.13 -3.57 8.36
C ASP A 159 26.41 -2.90 7.18
N ARG A 160 26.73 -1.65 6.89
CA ARG A 160 26.19 -0.93 5.73
C ARG A 160 26.55 -1.63 4.42
N ARG A 161 27.81 -2.00 4.22
CA ARG A 161 28.25 -2.72 3.01
C ARG A 161 27.54 -4.08 2.88
N MET A 162 27.35 -4.79 3.98
CA MET A 162 26.61 -6.05 3.98
C MET A 162 25.14 -5.84 3.57
N ILE A 163 24.49 -4.79 4.08
CA ILE A 163 23.11 -4.45 3.71
C ILE A 163 23.06 -4.05 2.22
N GLU A 164 23.95 -3.23 1.72
CA GLU A 164 24.01 -2.84 0.31
C GLU A 164 24.20 -4.05 -0.63
N VAL A 165 25.02 -5.02 -0.26
CA VAL A 165 25.19 -6.28 -1.01
C VAL A 165 23.90 -7.10 -1.00
N LYS A 166 23.19 -7.21 0.14
CA LYS A 166 21.91 -7.91 0.21
C LYS A 166 20.85 -7.22 -0.64
N ILE A 167 20.74 -5.88 -0.58
CA ILE A 167 19.82 -5.08 -1.41
C ILE A 167 20.07 -5.36 -2.89
N ARG A 168 21.33 -5.36 -3.34
CA ARG A 168 21.67 -5.64 -4.74
C ARG A 168 21.21 -7.03 -5.17
N ARG A 169 21.52 -8.05 -4.39
CA ARG A 169 21.11 -9.44 -4.66
C ARG A 169 19.58 -9.60 -4.74
N LEU A 170 18.86 -8.95 -3.83
CA LEU A 170 17.40 -8.99 -3.85
C LEU A 170 16.82 -8.28 -5.09
N ARG A 171 17.38 -7.13 -5.49
CA ARG A 171 16.99 -6.44 -6.72
C ARG A 171 17.22 -7.30 -7.96
N GLU A 172 18.37 -7.95 -8.06
CA GLU A 172 18.68 -8.89 -9.15
C GLU A 172 17.70 -10.06 -9.20
N ARG A 173 17.39 -10.65 -8.03
CA ARG A 173 16.40 -11.73 -7.91
C ARG A 173 15.01 -11.28 -8.34
N LEU A 174 14.56 -10.14 -7.88
CA LEU A 174 13.25 -9.56 -8.25
C LEU A 174 13.18 -9.23 -9.74
N ALA A 175 14.25 -8.71 -10.34
CA ALA A 175 14.31 -8.44 -11.79
C ALA A 175 14.18 -9.73 -12.62
N LEU A 176 14.79 -10.84 -12.17
CA LEU A 176 14.62 -12.15 -12.83
C LEU A 176 13.17 -12.66 -12.73
N MET A 177 12.55 -12.51 -11.55
CA MET A 177 11.16 -12.91 -11.34
C MET A 177 10.20 -12.05 -12.20
N ALA A 178 10.42 -10.75 -12.28
CA ALA A 178 9.67 -9.83 -13.14
C ALA A 178 9.77 -10.22 -14.63
N LYS A 179 10.97 -10.58 -15.11
CA LYS A 179 11.18 -11.05 -16.49
C LYS A 179 10.43 -12.34 -16.77
N GLN A 180 10.44 -13.30 -15.86
CA GLN A 180 9.69 -14.56 -15.99
C GLN A 180 8.18 -14.30 -16.01
N ARG A 181 7.70 -13.38 -15.16
CA ARG A 181 6.31 -12.95 -15.14
C ARG A 181 5.90 -12.31 -16.45
N GLN A 182 6.72 -11.41 -17.00
CA GLN A 182 6.47 -10.75 -18.28
C GLN A 182 6.37 -11.78 -19.43
N THR A 183 7.21 -12.82 -19.44
CA THR A 183 7.14 -13.88 -20.45
C THR A 183 5.84 -14.66 -20.37
N ARG A 184 5.42 -15.07 -19.15
CA ARG A 184 4.13 -15.76 -18.93
C ARG A 184 2.94 -14.87 -19.30
N ARG A 185 3.08 -13.57 -19.12
CA ARG A 185 2.07 -12.56 -19.40
C ARG A 185 1.90 -12.32 -20.90
N LYS A 186 2.99 -12.20 -21.67
CA LYS A 186 2.93 -12.08 -23.14
C LYS A 186 2.17 -13.23 -23.77
N ALA A 187 2.27 -14.45 -23.22
CA ALA A 187 1.49 -15.58 -23.68
C ALA A 187 -0.02 -15.41 -23.43
N ARG A 188 -0.42 -14.74 -22.33
CA ARG A 188 -1.84 -14.45 -22.00
C ARG A 188 -2.38 -13.24 -22.78
N THR A 189 -1.57 -12.20 -22.98
CA THR A 189 -1.95 -10.98 -23.72
C THR A 189 -2.21 -11.26 -25.21
N ARG A 190 -1.57 -12.28 -25.80
CA ARG A 190 -1.89 -12.75 -27.17
C ARG A 190 -3.32 -13.24 -27.33
N GLN A 191 -4.05 -13.47 -26.24
CA GLN A 191 -5.46 -13.87 -26.24
C GLN A 191 -6.45 -12.69 -26.10
N GLY A 192 -5.98 -11.45 -26.11
CA GLY A 192 -6.85 -10.24 -26.10
C GLY A 192 -7.69 -10.07 -24.83
N ALA A 193 -7.29 -10.65 -23.69
CA ALA A 193 -8.07 -10.59 -22.46
C ALA A 193 -8.06 -9.17 -21.86
N PHE A 194 -9.24 -8.60 -21.65
CA PHE A 194 -9.44 -7.29 -21.00
C PHE A 194 -9.04 -7.34 -19.53
N LYS A 195 -8.15 -6.45 -19.11
CA LYS A 195 -7.55 -6.47 -17.78
C LYS A 195 -8.21 -5.43 -16.88
N ILE A 196 -8.68 -5.88 -15.74
CA ILE A 196 -9.37 -5.07 -14.74
C ILE A 196 -8.58 -5.15 -13.44
N SER A 197 -8.25 -4.01 -12.84
CA SER A 197 -7.55 -3.96 -11.56
C SER A 197 -8.40 -3.28 -10.50
N LEU A 198 -8.54 -3.94 -9.33
CA LEU A 198 -9.16 -3.34 -8.15
C LEU A 198 -8.11 -2.50 -7.43
N VAL A 199 -8.38 -1.24 -7.22
CA VAL A 199 -7.54 -0.31 -6.47
C VAL A 199 -8.35 0.37 -5.38
N GLY A 200 -7.71 0.87 -4.34
CA GLY A 200 -8.40 1.57 -3.26
C GLY A 200 -7.72 1.42 -1.91
N TYR A 201 -8.23 2.15 -0.95
CA TYR A 201 -7.67 2.16 0.40
C TYR A 201 -7.78 0.79 1.08
N THR A 202 -6.94 0.53 2.10
CA THR A 202 -7.07 -0.69 2.90
C THR A 202 -8.46 -0.77 3.53
N ASN A 203 -8.99 -1.97 3.62
CA ASN A 203 -10.32 -2.24 4.18
C ASN A 203 -11.51 -1.61 3.45
N ALA A 204 -11.34 -1.07 2.24
CA ALA A 204 -12.46 -0.59 1.40
C ALA A 204 -13.35 -1.71 0.85
N GLY A 205 -12.95 -2.98 1.01
CA GLY A 205 -13.70 -4.15 0.55
C GLY A 205 -13.30 -4.67 -0.83
N LYS A 206 -12.06 -4.38 -1.31
CA LYS A 206 -11.55 -4.87 -2.60
C LYS A 206 -11.62 -6.38 -2.74
N SER A 207 -11.09 -7.14 -1.78
CA SER A 207 -11.08 -8.61 -1.81
C SER A 207 -12.49 -9.19 -1.68
N THR A 208 -13.40 -8.51 -0.99
CA THR A 208 -14.81 -8.88 -0.92
C THR A 208 -15.47 -8.72 -2.28
N LEU A 209 -15.25 -7.58 -2.95
CA LEU A 209 -15.74 -7.32 -4.30
C LEU A 209 -15.11 -8.28 -5.32
N PHE A 210 -13.81 -8.56 -5.21
CA PHE A 210 -13.12 -9.55 -6.03
C PHE A 210 -13.83 -10.91 -5.95
N ASN A 211 -14.13 -11.39 -4.74
CA ASN A 211 -14.83 -12.66 -4.53
C ASN A 211 -16.26 -12.64 -5.10
N ALA A 212 -16.96 -11.51 -4.96
CA ALA A 212 -18.31 -11.35 -5.49
C ALA A 212 -18.34 -11.39 -7.03
N LEU A 213 -17.34 -10.80 -7.70
CA LEU A 213 -17.20 -10.79 -9.15
C LEU A 213 -16.65 -12.11 -9.71
N ALA A 214 -15.68 -12.72 -9.01
CA ALA A 214 -14.98 -13.92 -9.52
C ALA A 214 -15.71 -15.24 -9.26
N GLY A 215 -16.77 -15.25 -8.44
CA GLY A 215 -17.50 -16.47 -8.07
C GLY A 215 -16.76 -17.33 -7.03
N SER A 216 -17.38 -18.44 -6.59
CA SER A 216 -17.03 -19.14 -5.34
C SER A 216 -15.93 -20.21 -5.40
N ASN A 217 -15.23 -20.41 -6.52
CA ASN A 217 -14.31 -21.56 -6.69
C ASN A 217 -12.94 -21.45 -6.01
N ALA A 218 -12.73 -20.68 -5.05
CA ALA A 218 -11.63 -20.48 -4.12
C ALA A 218 -11.56 -18.99 -3.72
N PRO A 219 -12.27 -18.56 -2.69
CA PRO A 219 -12.35 -17.15 -2.33
C PRO A 219 -10.96 -16.60 -1.97
N ALA A 220 -10.67 -15.35 -2.37
CA ALA A 220 -9.57 -14.60 -1.81
C ALA A 220 -9.81 -14.42 -0.31
N TYR A 221 -8.74 -14.38 0.47
CA TYR A 221 -8.86 -14.10 1.90
C TYR A 221 -9.38 -12.67 2.10
N ALA A 222 -10.64 -12.56 2.46
CA ALA A 222 -11.27 -11.31 2.84
C ALA A 222 -11.43 -11.31 4.37
N ALA A 223 -10.79 -10.39 5.06
CA ALA A 223 -10.93 -10.20 6.49
C ALA A 223 -11.04 -8.70 6.79
N ASP A 224 -11.70 -8.38 7.87
CA ASP A 224 -11.74 -7.01 8.41
C ASP A 224 -10.41 -6.66 9.09
N LYS A 225 -9.34 -6.73 8.29
CA LYS A 225 -7.96 -6.43 8.69
C LYS A 225 -7.28 -5.66 7.57
N LEU A 226 -6.50 -4.66 7.96
CA LEU A 226 -5.70 -3.90 7.00
C LEU A 226 -4.68 -4.83 6.31
N PHE A 227 -4.48 -4.62 5.01
CA PHE A 227 -3.59 -5.42 4.17
C PHE A 227 -3.95 -6.93 4.17
N ALA A 228 -5.24 -7.25 4.01
CA ALA A 228 -5.67 -8.63 3.86
C ALA A 228 -5.02 -9.31 2.64
N THR A 229 -4.88 -8.57 1.55
CA THR A 229 -4.19 -8.99 0.32
C THR A 229 -2.86 -8.23 0.19
N LEU A 230 -1.76 -8.96 0.08
CA LEU A 230 -0.43 -8.44 -0.23
C LEU A 230 0.06 -8.93 -1.59
N ASP A 231 -0.06 -10.21 -1.86
CA ASP A 231 0.25 -10.80 -3.16
C ASP A 231 -0.93 -10.59 -4.12
N THR A 232 -0.67 -10.09 -5.32
CA THR A 232 -1.73 -9.87 -6.32
C THR A 232 -2.41 -11.19 -6.68
N LEU A 233 -3.72 -11.23 -6.51
CA LEU A 233 -4.55 -12.35 -6.94
C LEU A 233 -5.21 -12.01 -8.27
N THR A 234 -5.01 -12.88 -9.27
CA THR A 234 -5.57 -12.68 -10.62
C THR A 234 -6.51 -13.82 -10.96
N ARG A 235 -7.71 -13.49 -11.46
CA ARG A 235 -8.70 -14.47 -11.92
C ARG A 235 -9.34 -14.07 -13.23
N ARG A 236 -9.66 -15.09 -14.02
CA ARG A 236 -10.54 -14.94 -15.18
C ARG A 236 -11.97 -14.82 -14.68
N ILE A 237 -12.70 -13.81 -15.15
CA ILE A 237 -14.11 -13.61 -14.86
C ILE A 237 -14.89 -13.64 -16.17
N HIS A 238 -16.03 -14.31 -16.13
CA HIS A 238 -16.97 -14.30 -17.25
C HIS A 238 -17.94 -13.13 -17.08
N LEU A 239 -17.98 -12.27 -18.09
CA LEU A 239 -18.79 -11.03 -18.05
C LEU A 239 -20.15 -11.18 -18.73
N GLY A 240 -20.38 -12.27 -19.47
CA GLY A 240 -21.55 -12.51 -20.30
C GLY A 240 -21.24 -12.40 -21.79
N GLU A 241 -22.15 -12.86 -22.64
CA GLU A 241 -22.05 -12.79 -24.11
C GLU A 241 -20.73 -13.39 -24.69
N GLY A 242 -20.14 -14.34 -23.99
CA GLY A 242 -18.86 -14.95 -24.41
C GLY A 242 -17.65 -14.07 -24.18
N LEU A 243 -17.79 -12.94 -23.48
CA LEU A 243 -16.72 -12.01 -23.14
C LEU A 243 -16.10 -12.39 -21.78
N ASP A 244 -14.77 -12.49 -21.76
CA ASP A 244 -14.00 -12.78 -20.58
C ASP A 244 -13.06 -11.62 -20.24
N GLY A 245 -12.91 -11.35 -18.95
CA GLY A 245 -11.93 -10.42 -18.43
C GLY A 245 -10.98 -11.08 -17.44
N VAL A 246 -9.88 -10.41 -17.16
CA VAL A 246 -8.93 -10.80 -16.12
C VAL A 246 -9.01 -9.77 -15.01
N LEU A 247 -9.53 -10.19 -13.85
CA LEU A 247 -9.66 -9.37 -12.66
C LEU A 247 -8.48 -9.60 -11.74
N SER A 248 -7.87 -8.52 -11.27
CA SER A 248 -6.75 -8.53 -10.31
C SER A 248 -7.12 -7.81 -9.03
N ASP A 249 -6.93 -8.47 -7.87
CA ASP A 249 -7.00 -7.85 -6.54
C ASP A 249 -5.61 -7.39 -6.14
N THR A 250 -5.46 -6.13 -5.72
CA THR A 250 -4.18 -5.51 -5.42
C THR A 250 -4.04 -5.16 -3.94
N VAL A 251 -2.81 -4.84 -3.53
CA VAL A 251 -2.51 -4.33 -2.18
C VAL A 251 -3.33 -3.07 -1.91
N GLY A 252 -3.92 -3.00 -0.72
CA GLY A 252 -4.61 -1.79 -0.29
C GLY A 252 -3.64 -0.65 0.03
N PHE A 253 -4.01 0.56 -0.36
CA PHE A 253 -3.25 1.76 0.01
C PHE A 253 -3.54 2.17 1.45
N VAL A 254 -2.60 2.87 2.06
CA VAL A 254 -2.69 3.42 3.40
C VAL A 254 -2.01 4.78 3.42
N ARG A 255 -2.40 5.64 4.34
CA ARG A 255 -1.75 6.94 4.53
C ARG A 255 -0.27 6.77 4.89
N ASP A 256 0.56 7.69 4.38
CA ASP A 256 2.00 7.71 4.64
C ASP A 256 2.70 6.37 4.33
N LEU A 257 2.31 5.71 3.24
CA LEU A 257 2.97 4.48 2.80
C LEU A 257 4.48 4.76 2.58
N PRO A 258 5.38 4.01 3.23
CA PRO A 258 6.81 4.24 3.06
C PRO A 258 7.24 4.13 1.60
N HIS A 259 8.01 5.11 1.09
CA HIS A 259 8.53 5.07 -0.30
C HIS A 259 9.33 3.80 -0.58
N SER A 260 10.07 3.28 0.41
CA SER A 260 10.78 2.00 0.27
C SER A 260 9.85 0.82 -0.02
N LEU A 261 8.60 0.87 0.46
CA LEU A 261 7.58 -0.12 0.12
C LEU A 261 7.03 0.12 -1.29
N VAL A 262 6.72 1.35 -1.66
CA VAL A 262 6.28 1.68 -3.03
C VAL A 262 7.31 1.19 -4.04
N ASP A 263 8.60 1.48 -3.82
CA ASP A 263 9.71 1.02 -4.67
C ASP A 263 9.83 -0.51 -4.73
N ALA A 264 9.71 -1.18 -3.58
CA ALA A 264 9.82 -2.63 -3.51
C ALA A 264 8.65 -3.34 -4.20
N PHE A 265 7.43 -2.77 -4.09
CA PHE A 265 6.21 -3.29 -4.71
C PHE A 265 5.91 -2.71 -6.09
N HIS A 266 6.80 -1.88 -6.64
CA HIS A 266 6.61 -1.25 -7.95
C HIS A 266 6.26 -2.28 -9.03
N ALA A 267 6.93 -3.43 -9.06
CA ALA A 267 6.63 -4.49 -10.01
C ALA A 267 5.23 -5.13 -9.83
N THR A 268 4.67 -5.11 -8.63
CA THR A 268 3.30 -5.54 -8.34
C THR A 268 2.30 -4.45 -8.72
N LEU A 269 2.65 -3.19 -8.49
CA LEU A 269 1.86 -2.02 -8.88
C LEU A 269 1.89 -1.77 -10.40
N GLU A 270 2.94 -2.22 -11.13
CA GLU A 270 2.98 -2.23 -12.59
C GLU A 270 1.81 -3.04 -13.21
N GLU A 271 1.27 -4.03 -12.51
CA GLU A 271 0.07 -4.72 -12.97
C GLU A 271 -1.13 -3.78 -13.03
N THR A 272 -1.24 -2.90 -12.07
CA THR A 272 -2.26 -1.85 -12.05
C THR A 272 -2.06 -0.85 -13.20
N ALA A 273 -0.83 -0.41 -13.43
CA ALA A 273 -0.50 0.53 -14.50
C ALA A 273 -0.73 -0.04 -15.93
N GLN A 274 -0.86 -1.35 -16.07
CA GLN A 274 -1.12 -2.04 -17.34
C GLN A 274 -2.55 -2.58 -17.45
N ALA A 275 -3.45 -2.18 -16.55
CA ALA A 275 -4.85 -2.50 -16.65
C ALA A 275 -5.53 -1.66 -17.75
N ASP A 276 -6.58 -2.24 -18.36
CA ASP A 276 -7.43 -1.53 -19.33
C ASP A 276 -8.56 -0.77 -18.61
N LEU A 277 -8.85 -1.18 -17.36
CA LEU A 277 -9.85 -0.54 -16.50
C LEU A 277 -9.44 -0.65 -15.03
N LEU A 278 -9.52 0.46 -14.31
CA LEU A 278 -9.42 0.52 -12.85
C LEU A 278 -10.81 0.56 -12.22
N LEU A 279 -11.02 -0.25 -11.19
CA LEU A 279 -12.17 -0.14 -10.30
C LEU A 279 -11.65 0.41 -8.97
N HIS A 280 -11.88 1.70 -8.73
CA HIS A 280 -11.46 2.37 -7.50
C HIS A 280 -12.52 2.13 -6.41
N VAL A 281 -12.21 1.20 -5.50
CA VAL A 281 -13.12 0.81 -4.41
C VAL A 281 -12.93 1.77 -3.24
N ILE A 282 -14.00 2.46 -2.87
CA ILE A 282 -14.06 3.48 -1.83
C ILE A 282 -15.00 2.98 -0.72
N ASP A 283 -14.59 3.10 0.53
CA ASP A 283 -15.46 2.86 1.68
C ASP A 283 -16.46 4.03 1.84
N GLY A 284 -17.70 3.81 1.46
CA GLY A 284 -18.76 4.82 1.56
C GLY A 284 -19.08 5.24 2.99
N SER A 285 -18.85 4.37 3.96
CA SER A 285 -19.10 4.61 5.39
C SER A 285 -18.00 5.41 6.08
N SER A 286 -16.83 5.53 5.45
CA SER A 286 -15.69 6.26 6.05
C SER A 286 -15.91 7.77 6.02
N PRO A 287 -15.77 8.48 7.16
CA PRO A 287 -15.79 9.94 7.19
C PRO A 287 -14.59 10.56 6.48
N GLU A 288 -13.50 9.82 6.32
CA GLU A 288 -12.26 10.25 5.65
C GLU A 288 -12.17 9.80 4.17
N ARG A 289 -13.27 9.32 3.57
CA ARG A 289 -13.30 8.74 2.22
C ARG A 289 -12.67 9.64 1.15
N ASP A 290 -12.92 10.94 1.20
CA ASP A 290 -12.40 11.89 0.22
C ASP A 290 -10.88 12.03 0.32
N ARG A 291 -10.35 12.07 1.53
CA ARG A 291 -8.91 12.07 1.80
C ARG A 291 -8.26 10.75 1.39
N GLN A 292 -8.88 9.63 1.74
CA GLN A 292 -8.40 8.30 1.34
C GLN A 292 -8.37 8.16 -0.20
N SER A 293 -9.39 8.68 -0.89
CA SER A 293 -9.45 8.68 -2.35
C SER A 293 -8.32 9.53 -2.96
N GLN A 294 -8.01 10.70 -2.38
CA GLN A 294 -6.89 11.55 -2.82
C GLN A 294 -5.54 10.85 -2.65
N GLU A 295 -5.31 10.15 -1.53
CA GLU A 295 -4.07 9.39 -1.33
C GLU A 295 -3.92 8.25 -2.36
N VAL A 296 -5.02 7.55 -2.68
CA VAL A 296 -5.02 6.53 -3.74
C VAL A 296 -4.67 7.15 -5.10
N SER A 297 -5.32 8.27 -5.46
CA SER A 297 -5.08 8.97 -6.73
C SER A 297 -3.64 9.45 -6.85
N LYS A 298 -3.04 9.92 -5.76
CA LYS A 298 -1.63 10.31 -5.72
C LYS A 298 -0.72 9.14 -6.05
N VAL A 299 -0.91 7.99 -5.41
CA VAL A 299 -0.08 6.80 -5.67
C VAL A 299 -0.31 6.27 -7.10
N LEU A 300 -1.56 6.28 -7.62
CA LEU A 300 -1.85 5.92 -8.99
C LEU A 300 -1.10 6.81 -9.99
N SER A 301 -1.01 8.11 -9.73
CA SER A 301 -0.22 9.04 -10.55
C SER A 301 1.28 8.74 -10.47
N GLU A 302 1.82 8.43 -9.28
CA GLU A 302 3.23 8.08 -9.08
C GLU A 302 3.65 6.82 -9.86
N ILE A 303 2.75 5.84 -10.02
CA ILE A 303 3.00 4.61 -10.79
C ILE A 303 2.63 4.71 -12.27
N GLY A 304 2.22 5.88 -12.76
CA GLY A 304 1.83 6.09 -14.15
C GLY A 304 0.46 5.51 -14.53
N ALA A 305 -0.42 5.29 -13.57
CA ALA A 305 -1.78 4.77 -13.76
C ALA A 305 -2.86 5.86 -13.66
N GLY A 306 -2.47 7.13 -13.52
CA GLY A 306 -3.40 8.25 -13.27
C GLY A 306 -4.36 8.54 -14.43
N ASP A 307 -3.94 8.26 -15.68
CA ASP A 307 -4.72 8.53 -16.90
C ASP A 307 -5.55 7.32 -17.37
N LEU A 308 -5.49 6.20 -16.65
CA LEU A 308 -6.26 5.01 -17.01
C LEU A 308 -7.76 5.22 -16.79
N ALA A 309 -8.57 4.55 -17.60
CA ALA A 309 -10.01 4.50 -17.41
C ALA A 309 -10.34 4.01 -16.01
N CYS A 310 -11.10 4.77 -15.23
CA CYS A 310 -11.41 4.49 -13.85
C CYS A 310 -12.91 4.63 -13.58
N ILE A 311 -13.47 3.66 -12.84
CA ILE A 311 -14.83 3.71 -12.31
C ILE A 311 -14.74 3.68 -10.78
N GLU A 312 -15.37 4.65 -10.11
CA GLU A 312 -15.46 4.67 -8.66
C GLU A 312 -16.54 3.70 -8.17
N ILE A 313 -16.17 2.79 -7.29
CA ILE A 313 -17.07 1.84 -6.65
C ILE A 313 -17.21 2.23 -5.18
N VAL A 314 -18.31 2.92 -4.86
CA VAL A 314 -18.63 3.29 -3.47
C VAL A 314 -19.26 2.07 -2.80
N ASN A 315 -18.44 1.37 -2.04
CA ASN A 315 -18.80 0.14 -1.33
C ASN A 315 -19.32 0.42 0.08
N LYS A 316 -19.93 -0.59 0.70
CA LYS A 316 -20.50 -0.56 2.06
C LYS A 316 -21.71 0.38 2.15
N CYS A 317 -22.51 0.46 1.09
CA CYS A 317 -23.73 1.26 1.09
C CYS A 317 -24.78 0.76 2.12
N ASP A 318 -24.67 -0.49 2.55
CA ASP A 318 -25.44 -1.10 3.64
C ASP A 318 -25.22 -0.41 5.00
N LEU A 319 -24.06 0.22 5.22
CA LEU A 319 -23.73 0.92 6.46
C LEU A 319 -24.20 2.39 6.48
N ILE A 320 -24.69 2.93 5.37
CA ILE A 320 -25.04 4.35 5.21
C ILE A 320 -26.45 4.57 4.65
N ASP A 321 -27.33 3.57 4.71
CA ASP A 321 -28.70 3.61 4.19
C ASP A 321 -28.81 4.12 2.74
N LEU A 322 -27.80 3.80 1.92
CA LEU A 322 -27.77 4.18 0.51
C LEU A 322 -28.10 2.97 -0.37
N SER A 323 -29.11 3.11 -1.20
CA SER A 323 -29.48 2.05 -2.16
C SER A 323 -28.42 1.89 -3.25
N PRO A 324 -28.15 0.65 -3.71
CA PRO A 324 -27.32 0.40 -4.87
C PRO A 324 -27.80 1.17 -6.10
N GLY A 325 -26.88 1.72 -6.87
CA GLY A 325 -27.24 2.56 -8.02
C GLY A 325 -26.04 3.03 -8.81
N VAL A 326 -26.31 3.60 -9.97
CA VAL A 326 -25.29 4.13 -10.89
C VAL A 326 -25.42 5.64 -11.00
N GLN A 327 -24.34 6.34 -10.78
CA GLN A 327 -24.22 7.77 -11.05
C GLN A 327 -23.46 7.98 -12.35
N LYS A 328 -24.05 8.75 -13.27
CA LYS A 328 -23.46 9.10 -14.55
C LYS A 328 -23.00 10.55 -14.58
N ASP A 329 -21.99 10.84 -15.38
CA ASP A 329 -21.55 12.18 -15.68
C ASP A 329 -22.54 12.89 -16.64
N PRO A 330 -22.38 14.21 -16.90
CA PRO A 330 -23.23 14.94 -17.85
C PRO A 330 -23.22 14.40 -19.29
N TYR A 331 -22.24 13.56 -19.62
CA TYR A 331 -22.09 12.91 -20.94
C TYR A 331 -22.67 11.49 -20.97
N GLY A 332 -23.30 11.04 -19.87
CA GLY A 332 -23.91 9.72 -19.76
C GLY A 332 -22.92 8.59 -19.43
N ARG A 333 -21.65 8.89 -19.16
CA ARG A 333 -20.64 7.89 -18.78
C ARG A 333 -20.80 7.53 -17.31
N ILE A 334 -20.63 6.24 -16.98
CA ILE A 334 -20.68 5.77 -15.61
C ILE A 334 -19.45 6.31 -14.85
N GLN A 335 -19.72 7.12 -13.82
CA GLN A 335 -18.68 7.71 -12.95
C GLN A 335 -18.58 6.95 -11.63
N LYS A 336 -19.71 6.70 -10.96
CA LYS A 336 -19.76 6.03 -9.65
C LYS A 336 -20.84 4.96 -9.63
N ILE A 337 -20.55 3.89 -8.89
CA ILE A 337 -21.50 2.82 -8.63
C ILE A 337 -21.55 2.57 -7.12
N HIS A 338 -22.73 2.63 -6.53
CA HIS A 338 -22.95 2.32 -5.12
C HIS A 338 -23.32 0.85 -4.97
N ILE A 339 -22.61 0.15 -4.07
CA ILE A 339 -22.79 -1.29 -3.86
C ILE A 339 -22.62 -1.67 -2.38
N SER A 340 -23.11 -2.85 -2.02
CA SER A 340 -22.62 -3.61 -0.87
C SER A 340 -22.01 -4.92 -1.36
N ALA A 341 -20.68 -5.00 -1.33
CA ALA A 341 -19.98 -6.21 -1.70
C ALA A 341 -20.23 -7.34 -0.68
N GLN A 342 -20.47 -7.00 0.58
CA GLN A 342 -20.80 -7.92 1.67
C GLN A 342 -22.15 -8.60 1.42
N GLU A 343 -23.18 -7.83 1.11
CA GLU A 343 -24.53 -8.30 0.84
C GLU A 343 -24.75 -8.73 -0.62
N ARG A 344 -23.70 -8.59 -1.45
CA ARG A 344 -23.75 -8.81 -2.91
C ARG A 344 -24.78 -7.96 -3.64
N SER A 345 -25.13 -6.83 -3.08
CA SER A 345 -26.10 -5.90 -3.64
C SER A 345 -25.42 -4.92 -4.61
N GLY A 346 -25.95 -4.74 -5.82
CA GLY A 346 -25.37 -3.88 -6.87
C GLY A 346 -24.19 -4.50 -7.65
N ILE A 347 -23.84 -5.76 -7.45
CA ILE A 347 -22.72 -6.42 -8.15
C ILE A 347 -22.96 -6.52 -9.65
N GLU A 348 -24.22 -6.74 -10.07
CA GLU A 348 -24.58 -6.80 -11.49
C GLU A 348 -24.39 -5.45 -12.19
N LEU A 349 -24.62 -4.31 -11.49
CA LEU A 349 -24.34 -2.97 -12.02
C LEU A 349 -22.84 -2.79 -12.33
N VAL A 350 -21.98 -3.36 -11.51
CA VAL A 350 -20.53 -3.36 -11.75
C VAL A 350 -20.18 -4.22 -12.97
N ARG A 351 -20.79 -5.42 -13.12
CA ARG A 351 -20.60 -6.29 -14.30
C ARG A 351 -21.03 -5.58 -15.58
N GLU A 352 -22.19 -4.95 -15.59
CA GLU A 352 -22.70 -4.18 -16.72
C GLU A 352 -21.77 -3.02 -17.09
N ALA A 353 -21.25 -2.30 -16.12
CA ALA A 353 -20.31 -1.21 -16.34
C ALA A 353 -18.98 -1.70 -16.94
N ILE A 354 -18.45 -2.82 -16.47
CA ILE A 354 -17.26 -3.46 -17.03
C ILE A 354 -17.52 -3.90 -18.47
N MET A 355 -18.66 -4.56 -18.75
CA MET A 355 -19.04 -4.96 -20.11
C MET A 355 -19.17 -3.76 -21.05
N HIS A 356 -19.82 -2.70 -20.60
CA HIS A 356 -19.94 -1.47 -21.39
C HIS A 356 -18.55 -0.91 -21.77
N ARG A 357 -17.63 -0.83 -20.81
CA ARG A 357 -16.26 -0.35 -21.06
C ARG A 357 -15.45 -1.27 -21.97
N LEU A 358 -15.58 -2.58 -21.79
CA LEU A 358 -14.97 -3.57 -22.68
C LEU A 358 -15.45 -3.42 -24.14
N ARG A 359 -16.76 -3.25 -24.37
CA ARG A 359 -17.29 -3.01 -25.72
C ARG A 359 -16.73 -1.75 -26.36
N MET A 360 -16.62 -0.67 -25.59
CA MET A 360 -16.00 0.58 -26.06
C MET A 360 -14.52 0.38 -26.42
N HIS A 361 -13.78 -0.33 -25.58
CA HIS A 361 -12.37 -0.64 -25.82
C HIS A 361 -12.15 -1.46 -27.09
N VAL A 362 -13.00 -2.47 -27.35
CA VAL A 362 -12.95 -3.26 -28.59
C VAL A 362 -13.24 -2.39 -29.82
N LEU A 363 -14.16 -1.44 -29.73
CA LEU A 363 -14.46 -0.52 -30.84
C LEU A 363 -13.29 0.47 -31.10
N GLU A 364 -12.68 0.99 -30.02
CA GLU A 364 -11.51 1.89 -30.10
C GLU A 364 -10.33 1.17 -30.78
N THR A 365 -9.99 -0.05 -30.37
CA THR A 365 -8.89 -0.83 -30.95
C THR A 365 -9.15 -1.26 -32.38
N SER A 366 -10.39 -1.59 -32.74
CA SER A 366 -10.75 -1.94 -34.13
C SER A 366 -10.68 -0.76 -35.08
N SER A 367 -10.92 0.48 -34.62
CA SER A 367 -10.80 1.68 -35.43
C SER A 367 -9.35 2.12 -35.67
N GLU A 368 -8.46 1.87 -34.72
CA GLU A 368 -7.01 2.14 -34.87
C GLU A 368 -6.34 1.18 -35.87
N ASP A 369 -6.71 -0.10 -35.88
CA ASP A 369 -6.21 -1.08 -36.85
C ASP A 369 -6.64 -0.76 -38.30
N GLN A 370 -7.83 -0.22 -38.49
CA GLN A 370 -8.30 0.21 -39.80
C GLN A 370 -7.60 1.47 -40.31
N SER A 371 -7.28 2.40 -39.42
CA SER A 371 -6.54 3.62 -39.79
C SER A 371 -5.08 3.34 -40.13
N SER A 372 -4.43 2.44 -39.43
CA SER A 372 -3.03 2.03 -39.71
C SER A 372 -2.88 1.21 -40.99
N SER A 373 -3.88 0.44 -41.41
CA SER A 373 -3.88 -0.30 -42.65
C SER A 373 -4.09 0.61 -43.89
N HIS A 374 -4.74 1.77 -43.72
CA HIS A 374 -4.96 2.73 -44.84
C HIS A 374 -3.69 3.53 -45.21
N TRP A 375 -2.74 3.72 -44.28
CA TRP A 375 -1.48 4.42 -44.55
C TRP A 375 -0.43 3.54 -45.21
N SER A 376 -0.53 2.23 -45.12
CA SER A 376 0.42 1.31 -45.77
C SER A 376 0.12 1.04 -47.26
N PHE A 377 -1.07 1.35 -47.78
CA PHE A 377 -1.42 1.17 -49.20
C PHE A 377 -1.07 2.37 -50.11
N ASN A 378 -0.89 3.58 -49.54
CA ASN A 378 -0.59 4.78 -50.35
C ASN A 378 0.90 5.05 -50.59
N SER A 379 1.80 4.20 -50.09
CA SER A 379 3.26 4.35 -50.32
C SER A 379 3.84 3.44 -51.41
N LEU A 380 3.00 2.67 -52.13
CA LEU A 380 3.45 1.76 -53.18
C LEU A 380 3.01 2.12 -54.61
N SER A 381 2.46 3.34 -54.83
CA SER A 381 2.06 3.78 -56.18
C SER A 381 2.69 5.10 -56.60
N THR A 382 4.01 5.22 -56.44
CA THR A 382 4.83 6.21 -57.18
C THR A 382 6.23 5.64 -57.37
N ASN A 383 6.39 4.84 -58.43
CA ASN A 383 7.60 4.74 -59.23
C ASN A 383 7.24 4.20 -60.62
#